data_de7cd9465001dd6aad95fad7c0960c25
#
_entry.id   de7cd9465001dd6aad95fad7c0960c25
#
_cell.length_a   1.000
_cell.length_b   1.000
_cell.length_c   1.000
_cell.angle_alpha   90.00
_cell.angle_beta   90.00
_cell.angle_gamma   90.00
#
_symmetry.space_group_name_H-M   'P 1'
#
loop_
_entity.id
_entity.type
_entity.pdbx_description
1 polymer ?
#
loop_
_entity_poly.entity_id
_entity_poly.type
_entity_poly.pdbx_seq_one_letter_code
_entity_poly.pdbx_strand_id
1 'polypeptide(L)'
;VCSSDLNFTNLGDTELGKAWQEQTGVTIQFQHPAAGQEKEQFNLIVADGSLPDIMEWQWVKNYPGGPEKAIKDGVIIPLNDIFKEYCPNITKYLAENPDIDKMIKTDDGNYFAFPFIRGEDKLCYTVGGFVRQDWLEELGMEVPTTVDEWHDVLTAFKEEKGAEAPLCFDWTNFKDSNPIAFAFKVGTANGTQFILDDQGKVAFAPAQEGYKDYLMTLNQWYNEGLLDRDIATLNGDQVTAKMTSGKAGASVGWAASRMQLFMTSAQQSDPGYELVATPTPTTEKGAVPEYGYVENQFPDVSAAITTSCKNVELAAKFLDYGYSEAGHNMFNFGIEGVSYEMKNGKAEYSDIVINNPDGWPLAQSLAKYIRANYNGPFVQDLNYLEQYLQLPAVKECPSVWAVPDARKHTVPNITPTQEESKELATITNELGTYVSEMSLKFIFGTESFDNWDKYIETLQGMKLDRALEIENAALERYNAR
;
A
#
# COMPACT_ATOMS: atom_id res chain seq x y z
N VAL A 1 -2.90 -2.07 15.25
CA VAL A 1 -1.51 -2.52 15.47
C VAL A 1 -1.23 -3.62 14.47
N CYS A 2 -0.14 -3.50 13.73
CA CYS A 2 0.23 -4.48 12.73
C CYS A 2 0.57 -5.83 13.36
N SER A 3 0.19 -6.89 12.68
CA SER A 3 0.50 -8.29 13.00
C SER A 3 1.99 -8.64 12.99
N SER A 4 2.88 -7.68 12.67
CA SER A 4 4.33 -7.85 12.70
C SER A 4 4.94 -7.72 14.09
N ASP A 5 4.17 -7.31 15.11
CA ASP A 5 4.70 -6.98 16.42
C ASP A 5 4.50 -8.12 17.40
N LEU A 6 5.09 -9.26 17.09
CA LEU A 6 5.00 -10.48 17.91
C LEU A 6 5.53 -10.31 19.35
N ASN A 7 6.25 -9.22 19.65
CA ASN A 7 6.85 -8.99 20.96
C ASN A 7 6.03 -8.05 21.86
N PHE A 8 5.03 -7.35 21.32
CA PHE A 8 4.18 -6.41 22.08
C PHE A 8 2.71 -6.68 21.81
N THR A 9 1.96 -6.95 22.87
CA THR A 9 0.51 -7.18 22.80
C THR A 9 -0.29 -5.90 22.97
N ASN A 10 0.36 -4.84 23.45
CA ASN A 10 -0.30 -3.56 23.73
C ASN A 10 0.65 -2.39 23.41
N LEU A 11 0.19 -1.40 22.65
CA LEU A 11 0.95 -0.21 22.33
C LEU A 11 1.39 0.58 23.58
N GLY A 12 0.57 0.57 24.64
CA GLY A 12 0.89 1.22 25.91
C GLY A 12 2.09 0.63 26.64
N ASP A 13 2.47 -0.61 26.34
CA ASP A 13 3.62 -1.30 26.95
C ASP A 13 4.94 -0.98 26.22
N THR A 14 4.88 -0.41 25.04
CA THR A 14 6.06 0.00 24.27
C THR A 14 6.72 1.24 24.87
N GLU A 15 7.98 1.47 24.55
CA GLU A 15 8.68 2.70 24.98
C GLU A 15 8.03 3.94 24.35
N LEU A 16 7.59 3.83 23.09
CA LEU A 16 6.79 4.88 22.45
C LEU A 16 5.50 5.19 23.22
N GLY A 17 4.71 4.18 23.54
CA GLY A 17 3.43 4.36 24.22
C GLY A 17 3.58 5.03 25.58
N LYS A 18 4.64 4.68 26.33
CA LYS A 18 4.99 5.32 27.60
C LYS A 18 5.43 6.78 27.40
N ALA A 19 6.34 7.03 26.46
CA ALA A 19 6.83 8.39 26.17
C ALA A 19 5.72 9.31 25.65
N TRP A 20 4.82 8.81 24.82
CA TRP A 20 3.67 9.55 24.32
C TRP A 20 2.73 9.98 25.45
N GLN A 21 2.42 9.09 26.37
CA GLN A 21 1.60 9.40 27.55
C GLN A 21 2.31 10.41 28.49
N GLU A 22 3.62 10.26 28.69
CA GLU A 22 4.41 11.19 29.51
C GLU A 22 4.46 12.58 28.89
N GLN A 23 4.75 12.70 27.60
CA GLN A 23 4.86 13.98 26.90
C GLN A 23 3.53 14.74 26.81
N THR A 24 2.43 14.02 26.65
CA THR A 24 1.09 14.62 26.56
C THR A 24 0.41 14.80 27.92
N GLY A 25 0.90 14.13 28.97
CA GLY A 25 0.24 14.08 30.28
C GLY A 25 -1.09 13.32 30.27
N VAL A 26 -1.36 12.54 29.24
CA VAL A 26 -2.63 11.80 29.03
C VAL A 26 -2.41 10.31 29.23
N THR A 27 -3.17 9.69 30.10
CA THR A 27 -3.18 8.21 30.27
C THR A 27 -4.14 7.59 29.29
N ILE A 28 -3.66 6.65 28.47
CA ILE A 28 -4.44 5.94 27.45
C ILE A 28 -4.55 4.46 27.79
N GLN A 29 -5.76 3.95 27.77
CA GLN A 29 -6.02 2.51 27.77
C GLN A 29 -6.17 2.00 26.34
N PHE A 30 -5.09 1.43 25.81
CA PHE A 30 -5.10 0.86 24.46
C PHE A 30 -5.84 -0.49 24.47
N GLN A 31 -6.68 -0.67 23.46
CA GLN A 31 -7.39 -1.93 23.19
C GLN A 31 -7.06 -2.37 21.75
N HIS A 32 -6.60 -3.60 21.62
CA HIS A 32 -6.22 -4.17 20.32
C HIS A 32 -7.04 -5.43 20.04
N PRO A 33 -7.62 -5.57 18.83
CA PRO A 33 -8.20 -6.82 18.40
C PRO A 33 -7.12 -7.90 18.25
N ALA A 34 -7.51 -9.15 18.26
CA ALA A 34 -6.61 -10.24 17.85
C ALA A 34 -6.24 -10.08 16.36
N ALA A 35 -5.00 -10.45 16.02
CA ALA A 35 -4.51 -10.37 14.65
C ALA A 35 -5.43 -11.13 13.68
N GLY A 36 -5.82 -10.47 12.57
CA GLY A 36 -6.75 -11.01 11.57
C GLY A 36 -8.22 -10.89 11.93
N GLN A 37 -8.58 -10.35 13.10
CA GLN A 37 -9.98 -10.15 13.52
C GLN A 37 -10.37 -8.67 13.59
N GLU A 38 -9.55 -7.77 13.06
CA GLU A 38 -9.70 -6.33 13.19
C GLU A 38 -11.04 -5.85 12.61
N LYS A 39 -11.39 -6.32 11.42
CA LYS A 39 -12.65 -5.95 10.75
C LYS A 39 -13.88 -6.48 11.47
N GLU A 40 -13.82 -7.71 11.97
CA GLU A 40 -14.91 -8.32 12.73
C GLU A 40 -15.11 -7.57 14.04
N GLN A 41 -14.03 -7.30 14.77
CA GLN A 41 -14.09 -6.56 16.04
C GLN A 41 -14.62 -5.13 15.84
N PHE A 42 -14.19 -4.45 14.77
CA PHE A 42 -14.71 -3.14 14.40
C PHE A 42 -16.23 -3.18 14.20
N ASN A 43 -16.72 -4.13 13.41
CA ASN A 43 -18.15 -4.28 13.14
C ASN A 43 -18.95 -4.58 14.42
N LEU A 44 -18.42 -5.41 15.33
CA LEU A 44 -19.06 -5.71 16.60
C LEU A 44 -19.16 -4.47 17.49
N ILE A 45 -18.07 -3.72 17.67
CA ILE A 45 -18.02 -2.49 18.47
C ILE A 45 -19.05 -1.46 17.96
N VAL A 46 -19.12 -1.28 16.64
CA VAL A 46 -20.06 -0.37 16.00
C VAL A 46 -21.51 -0.85 16.20
N ALA A 47 -21.78 -2.14 16.00
CA ALA A 47 -23.11 -2.71 16.13
C ALA A 47 -23.64 -2.68 17.57
N ASP A 48 -22.79 -2.94 18.56
CA ASP A 48 -23.13 -2.93 19.98
C ASP A 48 -23.20 -1.52 20.58
N GLY A 49 -22.65 -0.52 19.88
CA GLY A 49 -22.53 0.85 20.37
C GLY A 49 -21.57 1.02 21.56
N SER A 50 -20.71 0.02 21.84
CA SER A 50 -19.69 0.08 22.88
C SER A 50 -18.42 0.80 22.42
N LEU A 51 -18.61 2.02 21.92
CA LEU A 51 -17.54 2.81 21.29
C LEU A 51 -16.49 3.28 22.31
N PRO A 52 -15.18 3.12 22.06
CA PRO A 52 -14.13 3.78 22.83
C PRO A 52 -14.12 5.29 22.52
N ASP A 53 -13.36 6.09 23.29
CA ASP A 53 -13.23 7.53 23.03
C ASP A 53 -12.61 7.83 21.65
N ILE A 54 -11.61 7.06 21.25
CA ILE A 54 -10.89 7.17 19.99
C ILE A 54 -10.87 5.81 19.30
N MET A 55 -11.08 5.80 18.00
CA MET A 55 -11.01 4.58 17.19
C MET A 55 -10.15 4.81 15.95
N GLU A 56 -9.04 4.08 15.85
CA GLU A 56 -8.18 4.07 14.66
C GLU A 56 -8.63 2.99 13.70
N TRP A 57 -8.98 3.39 12.47
CA TRP A 57 -9.44 2.47 11.44
C TRP A 57 -9.34 3.06 10.03
N GLN A 58 -9.66 2.23 9.04
CA GLN A 58 -9.84 2.64 7.64
C GLN A 58 -11.32 2.97 7.38
N TRP A 59 -11.70 4.20 7.68
CA TRP A 59 -13.10 4.63 7.67
C TRP A 59 -13.71 4.72 6.28
N VAL A 60 -12.93 5.08 5.26
CA VAL A 60 -13.40 5.17 3.88
C VAL A 60 -13.73 3.78 3.33
N LYS A 61 -12.82 2.83 3.52
CA LYS A 61 -12.94 1.48 2.95
C LYS A 61 -13.84 0.53 3.74
N ASN A 62 -13.85 0.65 5.06
CA ASN A 62 -14.45 -0.38 5.91
C ASN A 62 -15.73 0.04 6.65
N TYR A 63 -16.08 1.34 6.70
CA TYR A 63 -17.39 1.73 7.20
C TYR A 63 -18.40 1.75 6.06
N PRO A 64 -19.52 1.00 6.14
CA PRO A 64 -20.52 0.98 5.06
C PRO A 64 -21.13 2.37 4.82
N GLY A 65 -20.90 2.95 3.64
CA GLY A 65 -21.27 4.33 3.33
C GLY A 65 -20.22 5.38 3.71
N GLY A 66 -19.03 4.93 4.12
CA GLY A 66 -17.88 5.79 4.40
C GLY A 66 -18.02 6.68 5.65
N PRO A 67 -17.07 7.60 5.85
CA PRO A 67 -17.00 8.41 7.06
C PRO A 67 -18.16 9.39 7.21
N GLU A 68 -18.72 9.92 6.13
CA GLU A 68 -19.89 10.78 6.18
C GLU A 68 -21.10 10.05 6.79
N LYS A 69 -21.26 8.79 6.42
CA LYS A 69 -22.30 7.95 7.00
C LYS A 69 -22.02 7.65 8.48
N ALA A 70 -20.77 7.42 8.86
CA ALA A 70 -20.37 7.20 10.25
C ALA A 70 -20.72 8.42 11.14
N ILE A 71 -20.56 9.64 10.59
CA ILE A 71 -21.01 10.89 11.26
C ILE A 71 -22.53 10.91 11.39
N LYS A 72 -23.27 10.67 10.31
CA LYS A 72 -24.75 10.69 10.30
C LYS A 72 -25.36 9.61 11.21
N ASP A 73 -24.71 8.48 11.33
CA ASP A 73 -25.12 7.38 12.24
C ASP A 73 -24.80 7.66 13.73
N GLY A 74 -24.06 8.74 14.00
CA GLY A 74 -23.66 9.07 15.36
C GLY A 74 -22.60 8.13 15.95
N VAL A 75 -21.73 7.56 15.12
CA VAL A 75 -20.59 6.73 15.54
C VAL A 75 -19.38 7.60 15.84
N ILE A 76 -19.08 8.54 14.93
CA ILE A 76 -17.97 9.51 15.09
C ILE A 76 -18.50 10.93 14.99
N ILE A 77 -17.72 11.88 15.48
CA ILE A 77 -18.07 13.30 15.42
C ILE A 77 -17.37 14.01 14.24
N PRO A 78 -18.00 15.02 13.61
CA PRO A 78 -17.31 15.90 12.67
C PRO A 78 -16.29 16.77 13.43
N LEU A 79 -15.11 16.97 12.83
CA LEU A 79 -13.96 17.59 13.50
C LEU A 79 -13.68 19.03 13.05
N ASN A 80 -14.51 19.65 12.20
CA ASN A 80 -14.26 20.97 11.63
C ASN A 80 -14.02 22.05 12.71
N ASP A 81 -14.92 22.17 13.67
CA ASP A 81 -14.77 23.13 14.77
C ASP A 81 -13.68 22.71 15.74
N ILE A 82 -13.52 21.40 15.97
CA ILE A 82 -12.48 20.82 16.83
C ILE A 82 -11.08 21.13 16.30
N PHE A 83 -10.85 20.94 14.99
CA PHE A 83 -9.57 21.28 14.36
C PHE A 83 -9.24 22.76 14.53
N LYS A 84 -10.22 23.62 14.26
CA LYS A 84 -10.05 25.08 14.37
C LYS A 84 -9.76 25.55 15.80
N GLU A 85 -10.40 24.93 16.79
CA GLU A 85 -10.34 25.40 18.18
C GLU A 85 -9.19 24.76 18.98
N TYR A 86 -8.92 23.46 18.76
CA TYR A 86 -8.01 22.69 19.62
C TYR A 86 -6.81 22.07 18.91
N CYS A 87 -6.74 22.11 17.55
CA CYS A 87 -5.74 21.36 16.79
C CYS A 87 -4.91 22.26 15.86
N PRO A 88 -4.05 23.12 16.43
CA PRO A 88 -3.26 24.08 15.63
C PRO A 88 -2.25 23.42 14.69
N ASN A 89 -1.71 22.23 15.06
CA ASN A 89 -0.66 21.59 14.29
C ASN A 89 -1.21 20.98 12.99
N ILE A 90 -2.25 20.15 13.06
CA ILE A 90 -2.87 19.61 11.86
C ILE A 90 -3.50 20.70 11.00
N THR A 91 -4.13 21.71 11.60
CA THR A 91 -4.73 22.84 10.88
C THR A 91 -3.69 23.58 10.06
N LYS A 92 -2.51 23.84 10.63
CA LYS A 92 -1.38 24.45 9.92
C LYS A 92 -0.91 23.55 8.76
N TYR A 93 -0.70 22.26 9.04
CA TYR A 93 -0.25 21.31 8.02
C TYR A 93 -1.20 21.26 6.82
N LEU A 94 -2.51 21.18 7.06
CA LEU A 94 -3.52 21.15 6.00
C LEU A 94 -3.59 22.45 5.20
N ALA A 95 -3.42 23.59 5.83
CA ALA A 95 -3.35 24.88 5.14
C ALA A 95 -2.14 24.98 4.18
N GLU A 96 -1.05 24.31 4.50
CA GLU A 96 0.16 24.22 3.68
C GLU A 96 0.08 23.13 2.61
N ASN A 97 -0.86 22.16 2.73
CA ASN A 97 -1.01 20.98 1.86
C ASN A 97 -2.46 20.81 1.38
N PRO A 98 -2.94 21.64 0.42
CA PRO A 98 -4.35 21.66 -0.01
C PRO A 98 -4.83 20.35 -0.63
N ASP A 99 -3.95 19.58 -1.29
CA ASP A 99 -4.31 18.28 -1.87
C ASP A 99 -4.60 17.25 -0.77
N ILE A 100 -3.82 17.26 0.31
CA ILE A 100 -4.06 16.42 1.49
C ILE A 100 -5.35 16.86 2.18
N ASP A 101 -5.54 18.17 2.34
CA ASP A 101 -6.76 18.75 2.92
C ASP A 101 -8.02 18.25 2.21
N LYS A 102 -7.98 18.21 0.87
CA LYS A 102 -9.05 17.64 0.05
C LYS A 102 -9.27 16.14 0.30
N MET A 103 -8.17 15.37 0.39
CA MET A 103 -8.23 13.90 0.54
C MET A 103 -8.89 13.45 1.85
N ILE A 104 -8.72 14.22 2.93
CA ILE A 104 -9.19 13.84 4.28
C ILE A 104 -10.56 14.40 4.64
N LYS A 105 -11.25 15.03 3.72
CA LYS A 105 -12.64 15.51 3.89
C LYS A 105 -13.63 14.53 3.30
N THR A 106 -14.84 14.56 3.86
CA THR A 106 -16.00 13.94 3.21
C THR A 106 -16.54 14.83 2.09
N ASP A 107 -17.47 14.33 1.27
CA ASP A 107 -18.11 15.11 0.21
C ASP A 107 -18.92 16.31 0.76
N ASP A 108 -19.43 16.22 2.00
CA ASP A 108 -20.10 17.32 2.71
C ASP A 108 -19.11 18.32 3.36
N GLY A 109 -17.78 18.13 3.16
CA GLY A 109 -16.73 19.01 3.66
C GLY A 109 -16.35 18.80 5.12
N ASN A 110 -16.75 17.68 5.72
CA ASN A 110 -16.41 17.35 7.10
C ASN A 110 -15.03 16.71 7.21
N TYR A 111 -14.22 17.17 8.16
CA TYR A 111 -13.11 16.36 8.68
C TYR A 111 -13.68 15.27 9.60
N PHE A 112 -13.29 14.05 9.39
CA PHE A 112 -13.84 12.89 10.11
C PHE A 112 -12.84 12.20 11.04
N ALA A 113 -11.55 12.41 10.84
CA ALA A 113 -10.52 11.76 11.63
C ALA A 113 -9.17 12.51 11.53
N PHE A 114 -8.23 12.14 12.37
CA PHE A 114 -6.82 12.54 12.34
C PHE A 114 -6.06 11.53 11.47
N PRO A 115 -5.60 11.91 10.27
CA PRO A 115 -5.07 10.98 9.29
C PRO A 115 -3.61 10.58 9.54
N PHE A 116 -3.25 9.35 9.17
CA PHE A 116 -1.88 9.04 8.80
C PHE A 116 -1.60 9.60 7.40
N ILE A 117 -0.49 10.28 7.24
CA ILE A 117 -0.14 10.94 5.98
C ILE A 117 1.29 10.53 5.59
N ARG A 118 1.49 10.12 4.36
CA ARG A 118 2.81 10.01 3.76
C ARG A 118 3.28 11.41 3.38
N GLY A 119 4.26 11.94 4.12
CA GLY A 119 4.69 13.33 4.01
C GLY A 119 5.31 13.70 2.67
N GLU A 120 5.87 12.75 1.96
CA GLU A 120 6.53 12.94 0.68
C GLU A 120 6.13 11.89 -0.35
N ASP A 121 6.16 12.27 -1.63
CA ASP A 121 5.77 11.41 -2.75
C ASP A 121 6.56 10.11 -2.83
N LYS A 122 7.86 10.14 -2.51
CA LYS A 122 8.69 8.93 -2.50
C LYS A 122 8.19 7.84 -1.56
N LEU A 123 7.47 8.21 -0.51
CA LEU A 123 6.84 7.26 0.42
C LEU A 123 5.66 6.49 -0.20
N CYS A 124 5.19 6.91 -1.38
CA CYS A 124 4.06 6.33 -2.07
C CYS A 124 4.44 5.28 -3.14
N TYR A 125 5.73 5.20 -3.51
CA TYR A 125 6.24 4.25 -4.50
C TYR A 125 6.83 3.02 -3.80
N THR A 126 5.96 2.12 -3.35
CA THR A 126 6.34 1.03 -2.44
C THR A 126 6.44 -0.34 -3.09
N VAL A 127 5.85 -0.52 -4.27
CA VAL A 127 5.77 -1.78 -5.01
C VAL A 127 6.36 -1.63 -6.41
N GLY A 128 7.14 -2.62 -6.83
CA GLY A 128 7.66 -2.70 -8.21
C GLY A 128 8.33 -4.03 -8.48
N GLY A 129 8.91 -4.13 -9.66
CA GLY A 129 9.68 -5.29 -10.10
C GLY A 129 11.14 -5.21 -9.68
N PHE A 130 11.78 -6.36 -9.56
CA PHE A 130 13.21 -6.47 -9.35
C PHE A 130 13.73 -7.81 -9.89
N VAL A 131 14.99 -7.80 -10.32
CA VAL A 131 15.66 -8.94 -10.95
C VAL A 131 17.03 -9.18 -10.32
N ARG A 132 17.60 -10.37 -10.52
CA ARG A 132 18.96 -10.73 -10.13
C ARG A 132 19.98 -9.89 -10.90
N GLN A 133 20.59 -8.92 -10.23
CA GLN A 133 21.64 -8.06 -10.77
C GLN A 133 22.89 -8.85 -11.14
N ASP A 134 23.34 -9.71 -10.25
CA ASP A 134 24.49 -10.56 -10.44
C ASP A 134 24.34 -11.49 -11.66
N TRP A 135 23.13 -12.00 -11.92
CA TRP A 135 22.86 -12.77 -13.13
C TRP A 135 22.88 -11.93 -14.41
N LEU A 136 22.32 -10.70 -14.35
CA LEU A 136 22.40 -9.78 -15.49
C LEU A 136 23.88 -9.47 -15.83
N GLU A 137 24.71 -9.18 -14.85
CA GLU A 137 26.13 -8.87 -15.04
C GLU A 137 26.90 -10.06 -15.65
N GLU A 138 26.68 -11.28 -15.15
CA GLU A 138 27.31 -12.48 -15.70
C GLU A 138 26.87 -12.78 -17.14
N LEU A 139 25.65 -12.45 -17.50
CA LEU A 139 25.08 -12.63 -18.83
C LEU A 139 25.37 -11.44 -19.78
N GLY A 140 25.92 -10.34 -19.24
CA GLY A 140 26.15 -9.11 -20.01
C GLY A 140 24.87 -8.43 -20.48
N MET A 141 23.79 -8.57 -19.69
CA MET A 141 22.48 -7.99 -19.98
C MET A 141 22.23 -6.73 -19.13
N GLU A 142 21.43 -5.83 -19.67
CA GLU A 142 20.99 -4.62 -18.97
C GLU A 142 19.69 -4.87 -18.20
N VAL A 143 19.36 -3.99 -17.25
CA VAL A 143 18.08 -4.00 -16.54
C VAL A 143 16.94 -3.77 -17.55
N PRO A 144 15.91 -4.64 -17.60
CA PRO A 144 14.86 -4.54 -18.61
C PRO A 144 13.97 -3.30 -18.40
N THR A 145 13.68 -2.60 -19.49
CA THR A 145 12.85 -1.38 -19.55
C THR A 145 11.62 -1.55 -20.43
N THR A 146 11.52 -2.65 -21.16
CA THR A 146 10.35 -3.00 -21.99
C THR A 146 9.87 -4.40 -21.69
N VAL A 147 8.63 -4.70 -22.10
CA VAL A 147 8.05 -6.05 -21.97
C VAL A 147 8.88 -7.08 -22.75
N ASP A 148 9.38 -6.72 -23.93
CA ASP A 148 10.25 -7.59 -24.74
C ASP A 148 11.61 -7.83 -24.04
N GLU A 149 12.22 -6.81 -23.45
CA GLU A 149 13.45 -6.97 -22.69
C GLU A 149 13.26 -7.82 -21.43
N TRP A 150 12.08 -7.72 -20.79
CA TRP A 150 11.69 -8.64 -19.71
C TRP A 150 11.64 -10.09 -20.20
N HIS A 151 11.03 -10.34 -21.36
CA HIS A 151 10.99 -11.67 -21.96
C HIS A 151 12.39 -12.22 -22.21
N ASP A 152 13.29 -11.42 -22.80
CA ASP A 152 14.67 -11.81 -23.08
C ASP A 152 15.44 -12.15 -21.78
N VAL A 153 15.32 -11.32 -20.74
CA VAL A 153 15.94 -11.55 -19.44
C VAL A 153 15.41 -12.84 -18.79
N LEU A 154 14.10 -13.04 -18.77
CA LEU A 154 13.52 -14.25 -18.19
C LEU A 154 13.91 -15.51 -18.96
N THR A 155 14.03 -15.43 -20.29
CA THR A 155 14.51 -16.53 -21.14
C THR A 155 15.95 -16.88 -20.81
N ALA A 156 16.82 -15.86 -20.71
CA ALA A 156 18.22 -16.07 -20.34
C ALA A 156 18.36 -16.66 -18.92
N PHE A 157 17.56 -16.21 -17.97
CA PHE A 157 17.55 -16.77 -16.61
C PHE A 157 17.14 -18.25 -16.61
N LYS A 158 16.20 -18.65 -17.47
CA LYS A 158 15.82 -20.03 -17.63
C LYS A 158 16.91 -20.86 -18.27
N GLU A 159 17.44 -20.42 -19.40
CA GLU A 159 18.31 -21.21 -20.25
C GLU A 159 19.76 -21.27 -19.73
N GLU A 160 20.28 -20.13 -19.25
CA GLU A 160 21.68 -19.99 -18.86
C GLU A 160 21.92 -20.11 -17.35
N LYS A 161 20.91 -19.74 -16.53
CA LYS A 161 21.00 -19.85 -15.06
C LYS A 161 20.23 -21.04 -14.49
N GLY A 162 19.45 -21.73 -15.32
CA GLY A 162 18.67 -22.90 -14.91
C GLY A 162 17.52 -22.56 -13.95
N ALA A 163 17.00 -21.34 -14.00
CA ALA A 163 15.87 -20.94 -13.19
C ALA A 163 14.63 -21.80 -13.53
N GLU A 164 14.08 -22.50 -12.55
CA GLU A 164 12.88 -23.34 -12.70
C GLU A 164 11.64 -22.50 -12.96
N ALA A 165 11.61 -21.29 -12.38
CA ALA A 165 10.54 -20.32 -12.44
C ALA A 165 11.15 -18.90 -12.55
N PRO A 166 11.67 -18.49 -13.73
CA PRO A 166 12.37 -17.21 -13.88
C PRO A 166 11.67 -16.03 -13.25
N LEU A 167 10.34 -15.90 -13.43
CA LEU A 167 9.48 -14.92 -12.76
C LEU A 167 8.54 -15.63 -11.80
N CYS A 168 8.58 -15.29 -10.52
CA CYS A 168 7.61 -15.72 -9.52
C CYS A 168 7.19 -14.56 -8.61
N PHE A 169 5.92 -14.47 -8.30
CA PHE A 169 5.38 -13.50 -7.34
C PHE A 169 4.08 -14.00 -6.73
N ASP A 170 3.66 -13.40 -5.63
CA ASP A 170 2.37 -13.67 -5.01
C ASP A 170 1.25 -13.05 -5.84
N TRP A 171 0.56 -13.89 -6.61
CA TRP A 171 -0.53 -13.48 -7.51
C TRP A 171 -1.63 -12.74 -6.77
N THR A 172 -2.01 -13.23 -5.60
CA THR A 172 -3.11 -12.65 -4.83
C THR A 172 -2.85 -11.18 -4.47
N ASN A 173 -1.60 -10.86 -4.13
CA ASN A 173 -1.23 -9.51 -3.72
C ASN A 173 -0.81 -8.61 -4.89
N PHE A 174 -0.28 -9.15 -5.98
CA PHE A 174 0.39 -8.36 -7.00
C PHE A 174 -0.15 -8.51 -8.42
N LYS A 175 -1.23 -9.29 -8.66
CA LYS A 175 -1.79 -9.49 -10.00
C LYS A 175 -2.20 -8.20 -10.71
N ASP A 176 -2.75 -7.25 -9.97
CA ASP A 176 -3.22 -5.97 -10.49
C ASP A 176 -2.18 -4.84 -10.35
N SER A 177 -1.12 -5.06 -9.55
CA SER A 177 -0.10 -4.04 -9.23
C SER A 177 1.32 -4.42 -9.68
N ASN A 178 1.46 -5.43 -10.52
CA ASN A 178 2.76 -5.77 -11.08
C ASN A 178 3.15 -4.83 -12.25
N PRO A 179 4.47 -4.62 -12.48
CA PRO A 179 4.96 -3.69 -13.48
C PRO A 179 4.47 -3.98 -14.91
N ILE A 180 4.27 -5.26 -15.26
CA ILE A 180 3.82 -5.65 -16.60
C ILE A 180 2.39 -5.18 -16.86
N ALA A 181 1.50 -5.23 -15.85
CA ALA A 181 0.14 -4.69 -16.00
C ALA A 181 0.14 -3.18 -16.28
N PHE A 182 1.06 -2.43 -15.67
CA PHE A 182 1.21 -1.00 -15.94
C PHE A 182 1.72 -0.70 -17.34
N ALA A 183 2.57 -1.56 -17.93
CA ALA A 183 3.02 -1.43 -19.30
C ALA A 183 1.86 -1.43 -20.32
N PHE A 184 0.80 -2.14 -20.01
CA PHE A 184 -0.44 -2.21 -20.80
C PHE A 184 -1.53 -1.23 -20.34
N LYS A 185 -1.22 -0.28 -19.44
CA LYS A 185 -2.13 0.75 -18.91
C LYS A 185 -3.33 0.19 -18.12
N VAL A 186 -3.17 -0.99 -17.52
CA VAL A 186 -4.21 -1.70 -16.76
C VAL A 186 -3.77 -2.07 -15.34
N GLY A 187 -2.58 -1.68 -14.94
CA GLY A 187 -2.12 -1.82 -13.56
C GLY A 187 -2.89 -0.90 -12.61
N THR A 188 -3.11 -1.36 -11.40
CA THR A 188 -3.83 -0.60 -10.37
C THR A 188 -3.06 -0.55 -9.05
N ALA A 189 -3.38 0.45 -8.24
CA ALA A 189 -2.84 0.63 -6.90
C ALA A 189 -3.99 0.69 -5.88
N ASN A 190 -3.64 0.81 -4.60
CA ASN A 190 -4.61 1.02 -3.51
C ASN A 190 -5.66 -0.11 -3.32
N GLY A 191 -5.41 -1.31 -3.90
CA GLY A 191 -6.27 -2.48 -3.72
C GLY A 191 -7.63 -2.40 -4.41
N THR A 192 -7.73 -1.61 -5.49
CA THR A 192 -8.90 -1.53 -6.37
C THR A 192 -8.59 -2.15 -7.73
N GLN A 193 -9.62 -2.42 -8.54
CA GLN A 193 -9.49 -2.79 -9.96
C GLN A 193 -9.92 -1.63 -10.89
N PHE A 194 -10.08 -0.43 -10.34
CA PHE A 194 -10.42 0.76 -11.09
C PHE A 194 -9.19 1.64 -11.31
N ILE A 195 -9.16 2.29 -12.47
CA ILE A 195 -8.15 3.29 -12.89
C ILE A 195 -8.86 4.57 -13.30
N LEU A 196 -8.13 5.66 -13.43
CA LEU A 196 -8.56 6.81 -14.20
C LEU A 196 -8.01 6.69 -15.63
N ASP A 197 -8.92 6.76 -16.60
CA ASP A 197 -8.55 6.77 -18.03
C ASP A 197 -7.88 8.11 -18.44
N ASP A 198 -7.47 8.21 -19.70
CA ASP A 198 -6.85 9.42 -20.26
C ASP A 198 -7.79 10.66 -20.24
N GLN A 199 -9.09 10.47 -19.97
CA GLN A 199 -10.08 11.52 -19.83
C GLN A 199 -10.36 11.87 -18.36
N GLY A 200 -9.68 11.20 -17.41
CA GLY A 200 -9.88 11.37 -15.99
C GLY A 200 -11.17 10.76 -15.46
N LYS A 201 -11.77 9.80 -16.16
CA LYS A 201 -12.94 9.04 -15.72
C LYS A 201 -12.53 7.71 -15.11
N VAL A 202 -13.33 7.23 -14.17
CA VAL A 202 -13.13 5.89 -13.62
C VAL A 202 -13.47 4.85 -14.69
N ALA A 203 -12.51 3.97 -14.92
CA ALA A 203 -12.63 2.81 -15.79
C ALA A 203 -12.28 1.54 -15.02
N PHE A 204 -12.84 0.41 -15.43
CA PHE A 204 -12.52 -0.90 -14.84
C PHE A 204 -11.37 -1.52 -15.62
N ALA A 205 -10.20 -1.62 -15.01
CA ALA A 205 -8.98 -2.07 -15.68
C ALA A 205 -9.12 -3.43 -16.37
N PRO A 206 -9.78 -4.46 -15.76
CA PRO A 206 -9.97 -5.76 -16.40
C PRO A 206 -10.87 -5.75 -17.65
N ALA A 207 -11.60 -4.66 -17.90
CA ALA A 207 -12.43 -4.52 -19.09
C ALA A 207 -11.76 -3.68 -20.20
N GLN A 208 -10.55 -3.16 -19.98
CA GLN A 208 -9.80 -2.39 -20.97
C GLN A 208 -9.12 -3.30 -21.99
N GLU A 209 -8.90 -2.80 -23.20
CA GLU A 209 -8.23 -3.53 -24.27
C GLU A 209 -6.83 -4.02 -23.86
N GLY A 210 -6.04 -3.19 -23.20
CA GLY A 210 -4.72 -3.56 -22.71
C GLY A 210 -4.71 -4.71 -21.71
N TYR A 211 -5.83 -5.04 -21.08
CA TYR A 211 -5.90 -6.19 -20.17
C TYR A 211 -5.83 -7.52 -20.91
N LYS A 212 -6.36 -7.58 -22.12
CA LYS A 212 -6.20 -8.74 -23.02
C LYS A 212 -4.73 -8.95 -23.36
N ASP A 213 -4.05 -7.90 -23.78
CA ASP A 213 -2.62 -7.95 -24.16
C ASP A 213 -1.73 -8.33 -22.98
N TYR A 214 -2.02 -7.78 -21.79
CA TYR A 214 -1.38 -8.19 -20.54
C TYR A 214 -1.54 -9.69 -20.26
N LEU A 215 -2.75 -10.22 -20.33
CA LEU A 215 -2.99 -11.65 -20.09
C LEU A 215 -2.40 -12.54 -21.21
N MET A 216 -2.39 -12.09 -22.46
CA MET A 216 -1.71 -12.79 -23.57
C MET A 216 -0.20 -12.88 -23.32
N THR A 217 0.43 -11.81 -22.84
CA THR A 217 1.84 -11.79 -22.46
C THR A 217 2.12 -12.80 -21.35
N LEU A 218 1.31 -12.81 -20.28
CA LEU A 218 1.48 -13.79 -19.20
C LEU A 218 1.19 -15.22 -19.64
N ASN A 219 0.24 -15.44 -20.55
CA ASN A 219 -0.02 -16.76 -21.14
C ASN A 219 1.18 -17.25 -21.95
N GLN A 220 1.78 -16.39 -22.78
CA GLN A 220 3.00 -16.69 -23.49
C GLN A 220 4.12 -17.10 -22.53
N TRP A 221 4.41 -16.26 -21.52
CA TRP A 221 5.45 -16.55 -20.54
C TRP A 221 5.17 -17.81 -19.72
N TYR A 222 3.91 -18.09 -19.42
CA TYR A 222 3.53 -19.34 -18.76
C TYR A 222 3.80 -20.55 -19.65
N ASN A 223 3.40 -20.52 -20.93
CA ASN A 223 3.62 -21.61 -21.87
C ASN A 223 5.11 -21.86 -22.13
N GLU A 224 5.91 -20.81 -22.20
CA GLU A 224 7.35 -20.87 -22.35
C GLU A 224 8.08 -21.27 -21.07
N GLY A 225 7.37 -21.36 -19.93
CA GLY A 225 7.93 -21.69 -18.61
C GLY A 225 8.80 -20.59 -18.03
N LEU A 226 8.50 -19.35 -18.37
CA LEU A 226 9.13 -18.14 -17.80
C LEU A 226 8.37 -17.65 -16.56
N LEU A 227 7.07 -17.89 -16.51
CA LEU A 227 6.22 -17.62 -15.34
C LEU A 227 6.07 -18.90 -14.51
N ASP A 228 6.11 -18.77 -13.19
CA ASP A 228 5.95 -19.90 -12.26
C ASP A 228 4.69 -20.72 -12.52
N ARG A 229 4.82 -22.04 -12.55
CA ARG A 229 3.70 -22.96 -12.80
C ARG A 229 2.66 -22.97 -11.69
N ASP A 230 3.08 -22.64 -10.47
CA ASP A 230 2.23 -22.60 -9.28
C ASP A 230 1.72 -21.19 -8.97
N ILE A 231 1.86 -20.23 -9.92
CA ILE A 231 1.57 -18.80 -9.72
C ILE A 231 0.24 -18.53 -9.00
N ALA A 232 -0.81 -19.33 -9.29
CA ALA A 232 -2.14 -19.15 -8.70
C ALA A 232 -2.20 -19.42 -7.18
N THR A 233 -1.22 -20.14 -6.64
CA THR A 233 -1.25 -20.62 -5.25
C THR A 233 -0.02 -20.18 -4.44
N LEU A 234 0.91 -19.47 -5.07
CA LEU A 234 2.09 -18.97 -4.39
C LEU A 234 1.72 -17.96 -3.31
N ASN A 235 2.26 -18.17 -2.12
CA ASN A 235 2.26 -17.19 -1.05
C ASN A 235 3.65 -16.56 -0.87
N GLY A 236 3.75 -15.55 -0.02
CA GLY A 236 4.98 -14.83 0.21
C GLY A 236 6.17 -15.68 0.66
N ASP A 237 5.94 -16.71 1.47
CA ASP A 237 7.01 -17.60 1.97
C ASP A 237 7.54 -18.51 0.84
N GLN A 238 6.66 -19.01 -0.01
CA GLN A 238 7.03 -19.81 -1.17
C GLN A 238 7.81 -18.98 -2.20
N VAL A 239 7.39 -17.74 -2.46
CA VAL A 239 8.15 -16.80 -3.31
C VAL A 239 9.53 -16.54 -2.70
N THR A 240 9.61 -16.29 -1.39
CA THR A 240 10.88 -16.10 -0.69
C THR A 240 11.80 -17.31 -0.89
N ALA A 241 11.28 -18.52 -0.69
CA ALA A 241 12.07 -19.73 -0.85
C ALA A 241 12.59 -19.92 -2.30
N LYS A 242 11.78 -19.62 -3.32
CA LYS A 242 12.19 -19.72 -4.73
C LYS A 242 13.25 -18.68 -5.09
N MET A 243 13.08 -17.43 -4.68
CA MET A 243 14.06 -16.36 -4.92
C MET A 243 15.38 -16.60 -4.23
N THR A 244 15.38 -16.97 -2.95
CA THR A 244 16.60 -17.15 -2.16
C THR A 244 17.37 -18.43 -2.48
N SER A 245 16.72 -19.43 -3.09
CA SER A 245 17.38 -20.67 -3.54
C SER A 245 17.86 -20.63 -4.99
N GLY A 246 17.69 -19.53 -5.72
CA GLY A 246 18.07 -19.41 -7.13
C GLY A 246 17.15 -20.14 -8.10
N LYS A 247 15.97 -20.60 -7.65
CA LYS A 247 14.94 -21.18 -8.55
C LYS A 247 14.20 -20.12 -9.35
N ALA A 248 14.24 -18.87 -8.90
CA ALA A 248 13.71 -17.72 -9.58
C ALA A 248 14.74 -16.59 -9.65
N GLY A 249 14.71 -15.80 -10.72
CA GLY A 249 15.60 -14.69 -10.95
C GLY A 249 14.91 -13.32 -10.91
N ALA A 250 13.59 -13.29 -10.94
CA ALA A 250 12.78 -12.08 -10.97
C ALA A 250 11.53 -12.20 -10.09
N SER A 251 11.11 -11.09 -9.50
CA SER A 251 9.90 -11.03 -8.70
C SER A 251 9.28 -9.64 -8.70
N VAL A 252 8.11 -9.53 -8.07
CA VAL A 252 7.37 -8.30 -7.79
C VAL A 252 7.07 -8.22 -6.31
N GLY A 253 7.19 -7.04 -5.73
CA GLY A 253 6.85 -6.86 -4.33
C GLY A 253 7.27 -5.54 -3.72
N TRP A 254 7.10 -5.44 -2.41
CA TRP A 254 7.53 -4.29 -1.61
C TRP A 254 9.06 -4.26 -1.45
N ALA A 255 9.64 -3.06 -1.48
CA ALA A 255 11.08 -2.84 -1.32
C ALA A 255 11.64 -3.51 -0.05
N ALA A 256 11.06 -3.21 1.11
CA ALA A 256 11.57 -3.70 2.39
C ALA A 256 11.21 -5.16 2.66
N SER A 257 9.91 -5.50 2.62
CA SER A 257 9.44 -6.83 3.06
C SER A 257 9.59 -7.92 2.00
N ARG A 258 10.07 -7.59 0.80
CA ARG A 258 10.38 -8.57 -0.25
C ARG A 258 11.81 -8.43 -0.73
N MET A 259 12.16 -7.38 -1.50
CA MET A 259 13.49 -7.26 -2.08
C MET A 259 14.60 -7.29 -1.02
N GLN A 260 14.51 -6.47 0.04
CA GLN A 260 15.50 -6.47 1.12
C GLN A 260 15.55 -7.81 1.85
N LEU A 261 14.38 -8.40 2.15
CA LEU A 261 14.31 -9.71 2.79
C LEU A 261 15.01 -10.79 1.96
N PHE A 262 14.78 -10.83 0.64
CA PHE A 262 15.40 -11.82 -0.24
C PHE A 262 16.91 -11.65 -0.25
N MET A 263 17.42 -10.43 -0.41
CA MET A 263 18.85 -10.15 -0.40
C MET A 263 19.49 -10.55 0.94
N THR A 264 18.95 -10.07 2.06
CA THR A 264 19.52 -10.35 3.39
C THR A 264 19.49 -11.84 3.74
N SER A 265 18.47 -12.56 3.30
CA SER A 265 18.35 -14.00 3.52
C SER A 265 19.30 -14.81 2.63
N ALA A 266 19.35 -14.48 1.34
CA ALA A 266 20.18 -15.23 0.39
C ALA A 266 21.68 -14.97 0.60
N GLN A 267 22.09 -13.76 0.94
CA GLN A 267 23.49 -13.38 1.19
C GLN A 267 24.13 -14.12 2.37
N GLN A 268 23.35 -14.77 3.22
CA GLN A 268 23.91 -15.66 4.28
C GLN A 268 24.60 -16.89 3.69
N SER A 269 24.16 -17.38 2.54
CA SER A 269 24.72 -18.54 1.86
C SER A 269 25.41 -18.21 0.53
N ASP A 270 25.01 -17.14 -0.11
CA ASP A 270 25.53 -16.62 -1.38
C ASP A 270 25.84 -15.11 -1.23
N PRO A 271 27.07 -14.75 -0.79
CA PRO A 271 27.44 -13.35 -0.59
C PRO A 271 27.39 -12.49 -1.87
N GLY A 272 27.40 -13.11 -3.05
CA GLY A 272 27.28 -12.45 -4.34
C GLY A 272 25.85 -12.19 -4.79
N TYR A 273 24.86 -12.65 -4.04
CA TYR A 273 23.44 -12.46 -4.38
C TYR A 273 23.07 -10.99 -4.35
N GLU A 274 22.70 -10.44 -5.52
CA GLU A 274 22.27 -9.07 -5.63
C GLU A 274 20.97 -8.96 -6.45
N LEU A 275 20.09 -8.05 -6.02
CA LEU A 275 18.89 -7.67 -6.74
C LEU A 275 18.95 -6.19 -7.15
N VAL A 276 18.37 -5.87 -8.27
CA VAL A 276 18.18 -4.49 -8.75
C VAL A 276 16.72 -4.25 -9.03
N ALA A 277 16.22 -3.06 -8.63
CA ALA A 277 14.88 -2.60 -9.00
C ALA A 277 14.80 -2.34 -10.50
N THR A 278 13.68 -2.75 -11.12
CA THR A 278 13.41 -2.45 -12.53
C THR A 278 12.45 -1.28 -12.64
N PRO A 279 12.65 -0.37 -13.58
CA PRO A 279 11.63 0.65 -13.87
C PRO A 279 10.34 -0.03 -14.35
N THR A 280 9.22 0.69 -14.26
CA THR A 280 7.97 0.25 -14.90
C THR A 280 8.23 0.11 -16.40
N PRO A 281 8.05 -1.08 -16.98
CA PRO A 281 8.34 -1.28 -18.41
C PRO A 281 7.31 -0.60 -19.29
N THR A 282 7.68 -0.43 -20.56
CA THR A 282 6.80 0.01 -21.62
C THR A 282 6.70 -1.06 -22.71
N THR A 283 5.73 -0.96 -23.61
CA THR A 283 5.61 -1.85 -24.77
C THR A 283 6.57 -1.46 -25.91
N GLU A 284 7.10 -0.23 -25.89
CA GLU A 284 7.99 0.28 -26.91
C GLU A 284 9.28 0.83 -26.28
N LYS A 285 10.42 0.49 -26.86
CA LYS A 285 11.73 0.96 -26.38
C LYS A 285 11.86 2.49 -26.48
N GLY A 286 12.24 3.11 -25.37
CA GLY A 286 12.42 4.55 -25.25
C GLY A 286 11.12 5.34 -24.99
N ALA A 287 9.99 4.67 -24.88
CA ALA A 287 8.76 5.30 -24.39
C ALA A 287 8.90 5.64 -22.91
N VAL A 288 8.18 6.66 -22.46
CA VAL A 288 8.09 7.05 -21.06
C VAL A 288 6.84 6.40 -20.47
N PRO A 289 6.94 5.67 -19.34
CA PRO A 289 5.76 5.09 -18.72
C PRO A 289 4.84 6.20 -18.18
N GLU A 290 3.55 6.08 -18.46
CA GLU A 290 2.50 7.01 -17.98
C GLU A 290 1.78 6.43 -16.77
N TYR A 291 1.56 5.12 -16.76
CA TYR A 291 0.95 4.35 -15.67
C TYR A 291 2.04 3.73 -14.80
N GLY A 292 1.83 3.72 -13.51
CA GLY A 292 2.75 3.13 -12.54
C GLY A 292 2.10 2.96 -11.17
N TYR A 293 2.73 2.18 -10.31
CA TYR A 293 2.26 2.01 -8.95
C TYR A 293 2.52 3.26 -8.12
N VAL A 294 1.47 3.86 -7.60
CA VAL A 294 1.56 4.95 -6.62
C VAL A 294 0.42 4.87 -5.63
N GLU A 295 0.73 4.86 -4.34
CA GLU A 295 -0.27 4.92 -3.28
C GLU A 295 -0.74 6.35 -3.03
N ASN A 296 -1.96 6.48 -2.48
CA ASN A 296 -2.44 7.77 -2.00
C ASN A 296 -1.62 8.23 -0.78
N GLN A 297 -1.34 9.52 -0.68
CA GLN A 297 -0.64 10.08 0.49
C GLN A 297 -1.46 9.90 1.78
N PHE A 298 -2.77 9.88 1.68
CA PHE A 298 -3.67 9.40 2.73
C PHE A 298 -4.17 7.99 2.39
N PRO A 299 -3.61 6.92 2.98
CA PRO A 299 -3.98 5.53 2.67
C PRO A 299 -5.22 5.04 3.43
N ASP A 300 -6.07 5.95 3.92
CA ASP A 300 -7.29 5.71 4.72
C ASP A 300 -7.05 5.19 6.14
N VAL A 301 -5.85 5.31 6.68
CA VAL A 301 -5.60 5.00 8.09
C VAL A 301 -5.72 6.27 8.91
N SER A 302 -6.62 6.29 9.90
CA SER A 302 -6.92 7.50 10.66
C SER A 302 -7.56 7.23 12.01
N ALA A 303 -7.40 8.17 12.96
CA ALA A 303 -7.97 8.13 14.29
C ALA A 303 -9.19 9.04 14.39
N ALA A 304 -10.38 8.48 14.52
CA ALA A 304 -11.62 9.24 14.73
C ALA A 304 -11.96 9.37 16.22
N ILE A 305 -12.54 10.49 16.61
CA ILE A 305 -13.15 10.67 17.93
C ILE A 305 -14.60 10.21 17.82
N THR A 306 -15.00 9.31 18.71
CA THR A 306 -16.35 8.75 18.70
C THR A 306 -17.32 9.64 19.48
N THR A 307 -18.62 9.42 19.27
CA THR A 307 -19.68 10.11 20.04
C THR A 307 -19.73 9.71 21.52
N SER A 308 -19.04 8.65 21.92
CA SER A 308 -18.93 8.22 23.32
C SER A 308 -17.88 9.01 24.10
N CYS A 309 -16.98 9.72 23.41
CA CYS A 309 -15.92 10.50 24.05
C CYS A 309 -16.49 11.62 24.93
N LYS A 310 -16.12 11.60 26.22
CA LYS A 310 -16.59 12.59 27.20
C LYS A 310 -15.71 13.83 27.27
N ASN A 311 -14.45 13.73 26.85
CA ASN A 311 -13.51 14.83 26.85
C ASN A 311 -12.89 15.02 25.45
N VAL A 312 -13.70 15.54 24.55
CA VAL A 312 -13.32 15.76 23.15
C VAL A 312 -12.12 16.68 23.01
N GLU A 313 -12.03 17.75 23.80
CA GLU A 313 -10.87 18.66 23.80
C GLU A 313 -9.57 17.93 24.14
N LEU A 314 -9.58 17.11 25.18
CA LEU A 314 -8.40 16.33 25.57
C LEU A 314 -8.00 15.32 24.49
N ALA A 315 -8.98 14.59 23.94
CA ALA A 315 -8.75 13.63 22.86
C ALA A 315 -8.18 14.32 21.60
N ALA A 316 -8.73 15.46 21.24
CA ALA A 316 -8.26 16.24 20.08
C ALA A 316 -6.81 16.73 20.25
N LYS A 317 -6.49 17.34 21.41
CA LYS A 317 -5.11 17.79 21.70
C LYS A 317 -4.12 16.63 21.76
N PHE A 318 -4.53 15.48 22.29
CA PHE A 318 -3.72 14.27 22.32
C PHE A 318 -3.40 13.76 20.90
N LEU A 319 -4.38 13.77 19.99
CA LEU A 319 -4.19 13.37 18.61
C LEU A 319 -3.42 14.42 17.78
N ASP A 320 -3.66 15.72 18.02
CA ASP A 320 -2.97 16.82 17.35
C ASP A 320 -1.47 16.86 17.67
N TYR A 321 -1.06 16.29 18.81
CA TYR A 321 0.34 16.17 19.19
C TYR A 321 1.18 15.49 18.09
N GLY A 322 0.64 14.49 17.41
CA GLY A 322 1.34 13.77 16.35
C GLY A 322 1.75 14.62 15.15
N TYR A 323 1.11 15.78 14.96
CA TYR A 323 1.44 16.75 13.89
C TYR A 323 2.31 17.91 14.38
N SER A 324 2.65 17.96 15.67
CA SER A 324 3.67 18.88 16.20
C SER A 324 5.07 18.40 15.83
N GLU A 325 6.07 19.29 15.88
CA GLU A 325 7.47 18.90 15.65
C GLU A 325 7.92 17.78 16.61
N ALA A 326 7.57 17.89 17.89
CA ALA A 326 7.91 16.87 18.88
C ALA A 326 7.22 15.52 18.61
N GLY A 327 5.93 15.54 18.25
CA GLY A 327 5.16 14.35 17.91
C GLY A 327 5.63 13.72 16.60
N HIS A 328 5.94 14.54 15.59
CA HIS A 328 6.53 14.09 14.33
C HIS A 328 7.83 13.31 14.58
N ASN A 329 8.76 13.89 15.34
CA ASN A 329 10.02 13.23 15.67
C ASN A 329 9.79 11.94 16.47
N MET A 330 8.90 12.00 17.47
CA MET A 330 8.59 10.81 18.30
C MET A 330 8.00 9.66 17.47
N PHE A 331 7.05 9.93 16.59
CA PHE A 331 6.39 8.86 15.83
C PHE A 331 7.25 8.30 14.70
N ASN A 332 8.14 9.12 14.13
CA ASN A 332 9.05 8.68 13.08
C ASN A 332 10.36 8.12 13.63
N PHE A 333 10.90 8.65 14.74
CA PHE A 333 12.26 8.29 15.19
C PHE A 333 12.32 7.80 16.66
N GLY A 334 11.24 8.04 17.43
CA GLY A 334 11.14 7.57 18.81
C GLY A 334 11.61 8.59 19.84
N ILE A 335 12.51 8.18 20.75
CA ILE A 335 12.94 8.94 21.92
C ILE A 335 14.36 9.44 21.68
N GLU A 336 14.55 10.77 21.66
CA GLU A 336 15.86 11.39 21.49
C GLU A 336 16.81 11.00 22.61
N GLY A 337 18.05 10.68 22.23
CA GLY A 337 19.08 10.16 23.16
C GLY A 337 18.91 8.68 23.52
N VAL A 338 17.84 8.00 23.03
CA VAL A 338 17.60 6.56 23.23
C VAL A 338 17.54 5.85 21.89
N SER A 339 16.49 6.08 21.10
CA SER A 339 16.30 5.40 19.82
C SER A 339 16.85 6.18 18.63
N TYR A 340 17.08 7.48 18.78
CA TYR A 340 17.72 8.31 17.76
C TYR A 340 18.50 9.47 18.39
N GLU A 341 19.37 10.07 17.60
CA GLU A 341 20.09 11.32 17.89
C GLU A 341 19.97 12.29 16.71
N MET A 342 19.93 13.59 16.99
CA MET A 342 19.99 14.61 15.94
C MET A 342 21.44 14.82 15.51
N LYS A 343 21.78 14.50 14.25
CA LYS A 343 23.08 14.73 13.65
C LYS A 343 22.96 15.60 12.39
N ASN A 344 23.60 16.74 12.37
CA ASN A 344 23.57 17.67 11.24
C ASN A 344 22.14 18.06 10.79
N GLY A 345 21.21 18.16 11.74
CA GLY A 345 19.81 18.51 11.47
C GLY A 345 18.93 17.36 10.96
N LYS A 346 19.45 16.13 10.93
CA LYS A 346 18.68 14.92 10.63
C LYS A 346 18.65 13.97 11.82
N ALA A 347 17.53 13.30 12.03
CA ALA A 347 17.42 12.22 13.00
C ALA A 347 18.13 10.97 12.47
N GLU A 348 19.02 10.38 13.26
CA GLU A 348 19.68 9.10 12.96
C GLU A 348 19.36 8.09 14.05
N TYR A 349 18.91 6.89 13.66
CA TYR A 349 18.65 5.82 14.62
C TYR A 349 19.93 5.39 15.32
N SER A 350 19.81 5.15 16.62
CA SER A 350 20.89 4.65 17.47
C SER A 350 21.08 3.14 17.30
N ASP A 351 22.21 2.64 17.81
CA ASP A 351 22.54 1.20 17.76
C ASP A 351 21.52 0.30 18.46
N ILE A 352 20.80 0.81 19.47
CA ILE A 352 19.74 0.04 20.12
C ILE A 352 18.58 -0.31 19.16
N VAL A 353 18.43 0.46 18.09
CA VAL A 353 17.43 0.22 17.02
C VAL A 353 18.07 -0.59 15.89
N ILE A 354 19.19 -0.10 15.33
CA ILE A 354 19.80 -0.66 14.12
C ILE A 354 20.47 -2.01 14.39
N ASN A 355 21.25 -2.10 15.48
CA ASN A 355 22.00 -3.27 15.91
C ASN A 355 21.45 -3.83 17.22
N ASN A 356 20.13 -4.01 17.27
CA ASN A 356 19.43 -4.38 18.50
C ASN A 356 20.16 -5.49 19.29
N PRO A 357 20.50 -5.26 20.57
CA PRO A 357 21.27 -6.20 21.37
C PRO A 357 20.54 -7.53 21.64
N ASP A 358 19.22 -7.56 21.52
CA ASP A 358 18.41 -8.77 21.67
C ASP A 358 18.33 -9.56 20.35
N GLY A 359 18.98 -9.09 19.27
CA GLY A 359 19.01 -9.75 17.97
C GLY A 359 17.67 -9.70 17.22
N TRP A 360 16.81 -8.76 17.55
CA TRP A 360 15.53 -8.61 16.86
C TRP A 360 15.70 -8.05 15.43
N PRO A 361 14.89 -8.49 14.48
CA PRO A 361 14.81 -7.83 13.18
C PRO A 361 14.51 -6.33 13.34
N LEU A 362 15.04 -5.51 12.43
CA LEU A 362 14.89 -4.06 12.50
C LEU A 362 13.43 -3.60 12.66
N ALA A 363 12.49 -4.22 11.93
CA ALA A 363 11.06 -3.90 12.04
C ALA A 363 10.52 -4.10 13.47
N GLN A 364 10.93 -5.16 14.16
CA GLN A 364 10.51 -5.42 15.54
C GLN A 364 11.18 -4.46 16.53
N SER A 365 12.47 -4.15 16.30
CA SER A 365 13.18 -3.15 17.09
C SER A 365 12.52 -1.78 16.97
N LEU A 366 12.18 -1.36 15.75
CA LEU A 366 11.49 -0.12 15.49
C LEU A 366 10.12 -0.07 16.16
N ALA A 367 9.33 -1.14 16.13
CA ALA A 367 7.99 -1.20 16.73
C ALA A 367 7.97 -0.89 18.24
N LYS A 368 9.10 -1.07 18.92
CA LYS A 368 9.25 -0.68 20.33
C LYS A 368 9.26 0.83 20.53
N TYR A 369 9.79 1.59 19.57
CA TYR A 369 10.11 3.00 19.73
C TYR A 369 9.31 3.94 18.84
N ILE A 370 8.74 3.47 17.71
CA ILE A 370 8.11 4.33 16.69
C ILE A 370 6.78 3.80 16.18
N ARG A 371 6.07 4.64 15.43
CA ARG A 371 4.84 4.29 14.70
C ARG A 371 4.93 4.46 13.19
N ALA A 372 6.11 4.68 12.63
CA ALA A 372 6.27 5.02 11.22
C ALA A 372 5.81 3.91 10.23
N ASN A 373 5.44 2.73 10.73
CA ASN A 373 4.95 1.60 9.93
C ASN A 373 3.46 1.70 9.59
N TYR A 374 3.00 2.79 8.96
CA TYR A 374 1.70 2.92 8.30
C TYR A 374 0.46 3.15 9.17
N ASN A 375 0.55 3.54 10.42
CA ASN A 375 -0.65 3.84 11.18
C ASN A 375 -0.44 4.89 12.26
N GLY A 376 -1.52 5.61 12.57
CA GLY A 376 -1.57 6.60 13.60
C GLY A 376 -1.73 8.03 13.09
N PRO A 377 -2.08 8.95 13.98
CA PRO A 377 -2.35 10.35 13.64
C PRO A 377 -1.04 11.16 13.57
N PHE A 378 -0.32 11.06 12.44
CA PHE A 378 0.92 11.80 12.22
C PHE A 378 1.32 11.83 10.73
N VAL A 379 2.35 12.62 10.40
CA VAL A 379 2.97 12.69 9.07
C VAL A 379 4.24 11.84 9.07
N GLN A 380 4.32 10.87 8.17
CA GLN A 380 5.49 10.02 7.98
C GLN A 380 6.62 10.81 7.30
N ASP A 381 7.84 10.64 7.78
CA ASP A 381 9.05 11.29 7.27
C ASP A 381 9.81 10.37 6.31
N LEU A 382 10.33 10.93 5.21
CA LEU A 382 11.14 10.17 4.26
C LEU A 382 12.43 9.62 4.91
N ASN A 383 13.02 10.36 5.84
CA ASN A 383 14.23 9.91 6.54
C ASN A 383 14.03 8.63 7.37
N TYR A 384 12.80 8.36 7.83
CA TYR A 384 12.45 7.04 8.37
C TYR A 384 12.68 5.94 7.33
N LEU A 385 12.13 6.11 6.12
CA LEU A 385 12.25 5.11 5.06
C LEU A 385 13.70 4.91 4.61
N GLU A 386 14.47 6.01 4.47
CA GLU A 386 15.89 5.98 4.10
C GLU A 386 16.75 5.17 5.07
N GLN A 387 16.36 5.11 6.35
CA GLN A 387 17.04 4.31 7.37
C GLN A 387 16.47 2.91 7.50
N TYR A 388 15.18 2.72 7.24
CA TYR A 388 14.53 1.42 7.23
C TYR A 388 15.01 0.54 6.06
N LEU A 389 15.19 1.14 4.89
CA LEU A 389 15.81 0.50 3.73
C LEU A 389 17.33 0.51 3.93
N GLN A 390 17.92 -0.60 4.32
CA GLN A 390 19.32 -0.67 4.73
C GLN A 390 20.28 -0.86 3.54
N LEU A 391 19.86 -1.64 2.54
CA LEU A 391 20.70 -1.99 1.40
C LEU A 391 20.67 -0.90 0.33
N PRO A 392 21.83 -0.51 -0.27
CA PRO A 392 21.88 0.54 -1.30
C PRO A 392 20.91 0.31 -2.46
N ALA A 393 20.87 -0.91 -3.01
CA ALA A 393 19.96 -1.25 -4.13
C ALA A 393 18.47 -1.09 -3.75
N VAL A 394 18.13 -1.34 -2.49
CA VAL A 394 16.75 -1.21 -2.01
C VAL A 394 16.36 0.25 -1.75
N LYS A 395 17.31 1.10 -1.36
CA LYS A 395 17.11 2.55 -1.22
C LYS A 395 16.74 3.25 -2.52
N GLU A 396 17.20 2.70 -3.64
CA GLU A 396 16.88 3.23 -4.97
C GLU A 396 15.44 2.90 -5.44
N CYS A 397 14.80 1.87 -4.87
CA CYS A 397 13.48 1.41 -5.29
C CYS A 397 12.45 2.53 -5.45
N PRO A 398 12.22 3.43 -4.47
CA PRO A 398 11.21 4.47 -4.61
C PRO A 398 11.49 5.43 -5.77
N SER A 399 12.77 5.65 -6.11
CA SER A 399 13.17 6.51 -7.22
C SER A 399 13.06 5.82 -8.56
N VAL A 400 13.41 4.52 -8.64
CA VAL A 400 13.33 3.70 -9.86
C VAL A 400 11.87 3.42 -10.22
N TRP A 401 11.01 3.18 -9.23
CA TRP A 401 9.59 2.86 -9.45
C TRP A 401 8.71 4.09 -9.66
N ALA A 402 9.23 5.29 -9.39
CA ALA A 402 8.48 6.52 -9.58
C ALA A 402 8.14 6.74 -11.06
N VAL A 403 6.86 6.86 -11.36
CA VAL A 403 6.34 7.26 -12.67
C VAL A 403 5.66 8.61 -12.49
N PRO A 404 6.16 9.68 -13.15
CA PRO A 404 5.69 11.06 -12.90
C PRO A 404 4.19 11.27 -13.06
N ASP A 405 3.58 10.59 -14.04
CA ASP A 405 2.17 10.74 -14.37
C ASP A 405 1.25 9.70 -13.72
N ALA A 406 1.79 8.76 -12.93
CA ALA A 406 1.01 7.66 -12.33
C ALA A 406 -0.22 8.13 -11.54
N ARG A 407 -0.12 9.27 -10.84
CA ARG A 407 -1.26 9.83 -10.07
C ARG A 407 -2.43 10.25 -10.94
N LYS A 408 -2.21 10.61 -12.21
CA LYS A 408 -3.28 10.97 -13.14
C LYS A 408 -4.18 9.77 -13.46
N HIS A 409 -3.66 8.56 -13.28
CA HIS A 409 -4.34 7.31 -13.58
C HIS A 409 -4.74 6.52 -12.31
N THR A 410 -4.47 7.08 -11.13
CA THR A 410 -4.79 6.45 -9.84
C THR A 410 -6.08 7.03 -9.28
N VAL A 411 -7.04 6.17 -8.96
CA VAL A 411 -8.31 6.58 -8.34
C VAL A 411 -8.03 7.12 -6.93
N PRO A 412 -8.47 8.36 -6.59
CA PRO A 412 -8.33 8.89 -5.24
C PRO A 412 -9.28 8.17 -4.27
N ASN A 413 -9.22 8.53 -2.98
CA ASN A 413 -10.14 8.01 -1.96
C ASN A 413 -11.55 8.60 -2.14
N ILE A 414 -12.26 8.12 -3.16
CA ILE A 414 -13.67 8.47 -3.41
C ILE A 414 -14.58 7.65 -2.50
N THR A 415 -15.76 8.17 -2.22
CA THR A 415 -16.72 7.54 -1.31
C THR A 415 -18.09 7.47 -1.97
N PRO A 416 -18.60 6.28 -2.28
CA PRO A 416 -20.00 6.10 -2.68
C PRO A 416 -20.97 6.51 -1.56
N THR A 417 -22.18 6.93 -1.91
CA THR A 417 -23.23 7.15 -0.92
C THR A 417 -23.57 5.83 -0.20
N GLN A 418 -24.30 5.90 0.89
CA GLN A 418 -24.73 4.70 1.63
C GLN A 418 -25.52 3.72 0.77
N GLU A 419 -26.44 4.24 -0.05
CA GLU A 419 -27.29 3.44 -0.94
C GLU A 419 -26.44 2.76 -2.01
N GLU A 420 -25.50 3.52 -2.60
CA GLU A 420 -24.56 3.05 -3.62
C GLU A 420 -23.55 2.03 -3.07
N SER A 421 -23.04 2.22 -1.84
CA SER A 421 -21.97 1.39 -1.25
C SER A 421 -22.32 -0.08 -1.16
N LYS A 422 -23.57 -0.40 -0.75
CA LYS A 422 -24.00 -1.80 -0.64
C LYS A 422 -24.14 -2.46 -2.01
N GLU A 423 -24.72 -1.72 -2.97
CA GLU A 423 -24.85 -2.18 -4.36
C GLU A 423 -23.47 -2.39 -4.98
N LEU A 424 -22.59 -1.39 -4.87
CA LEU A 424 -21.23 -1.43 -5.40
C LEU A 424 -20.42 -2.59 -4.82
N ALA A 425 -20.45 -2.78 -3.49
CA ALA A 425 -19.73 -3.88 -2.84
C ALA A 425 -20.17 -5.26 -3.35
N THR A 426 -21.47 -5.43 -3.65
CA THR A 426 -21.95 -6.69 -4.24
C THR A 426 -21.42 -6.86 -5.65
N ILE A 427 -21.54 -5.84 -6.49
CA ILE A 427 -21.09 -5.88 -7.89
C ILE A 427 -19.57 -6.09 -7.96
N THR A 428 -18.79 -5.34 -7.21
CA THR A 428 -17.30 -5.43 -7.24
C THR A 428 -16.79 -6.76 -6.72
N ASN A 429 -17.46 -7.37 -5.74
CA ASN A 429 -17.11 -8.71 -5.27
C ASN A 429 -17.38 -9.78 -6.34
N GLU A 430 -18.51 -9.71 -7.04
CA GLU A 430 -18.82 -10.63 -8.14
C GLU A 430 -17.86 -10.44 -9.32
N LEU A 431 -17.62 -9.18 -9.74
CA LEU A 431 -16.65 -8.84 -10.78
C LEU A 431 -15.24 -9.34 -10.42
N GLY A 432 -14.75 -9.03 -9.23
CA GLY A 432 -13.41 -9.41 -8.78
C GLY A 432 -13.20 -10.92 -8.72
N THR A 433 -14.22 -11.67 -8.29
CA THR A 433 -14.19 -13.15 -8.29
C THR A 433 -14.11 -13.69 -9.71
N TYR A 434 -14.97 -13.22 -10.60
CA TYR A 434 -14.99 -13.65 -12.00
C TYR A 434 -13.69 -13.27 -12.73
N VAL A 435 -13.21 -12.05 -12.57
CA VAL A 435 -11.93 -11.60 -13.15
C VAL A 435 -10.77 -12.47 -12.66
N SER A 436 -10.69 -12.73 -11.36
CA SER A 436 -9.60 -13.54 -10.79
C SER A 436 -9.59 -14.97 -11.36
N GLU A 437 -10.76 -15.57 -11.49
CA GLU A 437 -10.90 -16.92 -12.10
C GLU A 437 -10.53 -16.91 -13.58
N MET A 438 -11.09 -15.95 -14.35
CA MET A 438 -10.90 -15.92 -15.80
C MET A 438 -9.48 -15.55 -16.20
N SER A 439 -8.84 -14.63 -15.45
CA SER A 439 -7.45 -14.27 -15.70
C SER A 439 -6.52 -15.49 -15.62
N LEU A 440 -6.68 -16.31 -14.58
CA LEU A 440 -5.90 -17.55 -14.46
C LEU A 440 -6.23 -18.55 -15.58
N LYS A 441 -7.50 -18.67 -15.99
CA LYS A 441 -7.89 -19.55 -17.11
C LYS A 441 -7.23 -19.11 -18.42
N PHE A 442 -7.20 -17.82 -18.70
CA PHE A 442 -6.51 -17.26 -19.86
C PHE A 442 -4.99 -17.50 -19.78
N ILE A 443 -4.37 -17.20 -18.62
CA ILE A 443 -2.94 -17.42 -18.41
C ILE A 443 -2.56 -18.90 -18.62
N PHE A 444 -3.35 -19.82 -18.09
CA PHE A 444 -3.09 -21.26 -18.22
C PHE A 444 -3.49 -21.85 -19.58
N GLY A 445 -4.13 -21.05 -20.45
CA GLY A 445 -4.62 -21.52 -21.74
C GLY A 445 -5.80 -22.50 -21.65
N THR A 446 -6.48 -22.58 -20.51
CA THR A 446 -7.71 -23.38 -20.33
C THR A 446 -8.95 -22.63 -20.82
N GLU A 447 -8.83 -21.34 -21.06
CA GLU A 447 -9.80 -20.50 -21.78
C GLU A 447 -9.10 -19.87 -23.00
N SER A 448 -9.80 -19.85 -24.14
CA SER A 448 -9.28 -19.24 -25.37
C SER A 448 -9.51 -17.73 -25.40
N PHE A 449 -8.52 -16.98 -25.87
CA PHE A 449 -8.67 -15.55 -26.15
C PHE A 449 -9.69 -15.24 -27.27
N ASP A 450 -10.11 -16.24 -28.04
CA ASP A 450 -11.24 -16.11 -28.97
C ASP A 450 -12.56 -15.83 -28.24
N ASN A 451 -12.67 -16.20 -26.96
CA ASN A 451 -13.81 -15.95 -26.11
C ASN A 451 -13.74 -14.62 -25.34
N TRP A 452 -12.80 -13.71 -25.73
CA TRP A 452 -12.62 -12.44 -25.05
C TRP A 452 -13.89 -11.57 -25.05
N ASP A 453 -14.59 -11.51 -26.18
CA ASP A 453 -15.84 -10.74 -26.29
C ASP A 453 -16.90 -11.26 -25.31
N LYS A 454 -16.98 -12.59 -25.15
CA LYS A 454 -17.87 -13.22 -24.18
C LYS A 454 -17.48 -12.91 -22.73
N TYR A 455 -16.17 -12.81 -22.44
CA TYR A 455 -15.68 -12.36 -21.15
C TYR A 455 -16.17 -10.93 -20.84
N ILE A 456 -16.04 -10.01 -21.79
CA ILE A 456 -16.53 -8.62 -21.66
C ILE A 456 -18.07 -8.57 -21.52
N GLU A 457 -18.82 -9.31 -22.35
CA GLU A 457 -20.28 -9.41 -22.23
C GLU A 457 -20.69 -9.92 -20.83
N THR A 458 -19.94 -10.85 -20.26
CA THR A 458 -20.23 -11.37 -18.91
C THR A 458 -20.01 -10.31 -17.84
N LEU A 459 -18.92 -9.52 -17.90
CA LEU A 459 -18.69 -8.39 -17.01
C LEU A 459 -19.84 -7.36 -17.09
N GLN A 460 -20.29 -7.05 -18.30
CA GLN A 460 -21.43 -6.15 -18.50
C GLN A 460 -22.71 -6.73 -17.87
N GLY A 461 -22.95 -8.02 -18.07
CA GLY A 461 -24.07 -8.76 -17.45
C GLY A 461 -24.04 -8.75 -15.90
N MET A 462 -22.86 -8.61 -15.31
CA MET A 462 -22.62 -8.47 -13.86
C MET A 462 -22.78 -7.02 -13.39
N LYS A 463 -23.42 -6.14 -14.17
CA LYS A 463 -23.69 -4.73 -13.87
C LYS A 463 -22.43 -3.86 -13.79
N LEU A 464 -21.41 -4.12 -14.59
CA LEU A 464 -20.19 -3.30 -14.66
C LEU A 464 -20.54 -1.83 -14.92
N ASP A 465 -21.45 -1.54 -15.85
CA ASP A 465 -21.85 -0.16 -16.16
C ASP A 465 -22.40 0.56 -14.92
N ARG A 466 -23.15 -0.17 -14.08
CA ARG A 466 -23.67 0.40 -12.82
C ARG A 466 -22.56 0.68 -11.81
N ALA A 467 -21.56 -0.18 -11.72
CA ALA A 467 -20.39 0.08 -10.87
C ALA A 467 -19.65 1.34 -11.35
N LEU A 468 -19.46 1.48 -12.66
CA LEU A 468 -18.81 2.67 -13.25
C LEU A 468 -19.61 3.95 -13.05
N GLU A 469 -20.95 3.91 -13.14
CA GLU A 469 -21.82 5.04 -12.82
C GLU A 469 -21.60 5.50 -11.37
N ILE A 470 -21.60 4.56 -10.42
CA ILE A 470 -21.41 4.87 -8.99
C ILE A 470 -20.03 5.47 -8.74
N GLU A 471 -18.98 4.84 -9.25
CA GLU A 471 -17.60 5.29 -9.07
C GLU A 471 -17.36 6.67 -9.70
N ASN A 472 -17.89 6.93 -10.91
CA ASN A 472 -17.78 8.24 -11.55
C ASN A 472 -18.58 9.31 -10.80
N ALA A 473 -19.77 9.00 -10.29
CA ALA A 473 -20.52 9.94 -9.47
C ALA A 473 -19.79 10.26 -8.15
N ALA A 474 -19.13 9.27 -7.54
CA ALA A 474 -18.28 9.48 -6.37
C ALA A 474 -17.06 10.35 -6.71
N LEU A 475 -16.44 10.14 -7.87
CA LEU A 475 -15.32 10.95 -8.35
C LEU A 475 -15.74 12.41 -8.61
N GLU A 476 -16.92 12.64 -9.19
CA GLU A 476 -17.46 13.98 -9.38
C GLU A 476 -17.65 14.71 -8.05
N ARG A 477 -18.23 14.03 -7.05
CA ARG A 477 -18.36 14.59 -5.68
C ARG A 477 -16.99 14.89 -5.07
N TYR A 478 -16.05 13.97 -5.17
CA TYR A 478 -14.68 14.20 -4.71
C TYR A 478 -14.04 15.41 -5.39
N ASN A 479 -14.20 15.57 -6.69
CA ASN A 479 -13.60 16.68 -7.43
C ASN A 479 -14.24 18.02 -7.07
N ALA A 480 -15.44 18.04 -6.54
CA ALA A 480 -16.16 19.22 -6.08
C ALA A 480 -15.83 19.66 -4.64
N ARG A 481 -15.05 18.88 -3.88
CA ARG A 481 -14.60 19.20 -2.50
C ARG A 481 -13.79 20.48 -2.43
#